data_c16e2424a32496994bd47385e273f56d
#
_entry.id   c16e2424a32496994bd47385e273f56d
#
_cell.length_a   1.000
_cell.length_b   1.000
_cell.length_c   1.000
_cell.angle_alpha   90.00
_cell.angle_beta   90.00
_cell.angle_gamma   90.00
#
_symmetry.space_group_name_H-M   'P 1'
#
loop_
_entity.id
_entity.type
_entity.pdbx_description
1 polymer ?
#
loop_
_entity_poly.entity_id
_entity_poly.type
_entity_poly.pdbx_seq_one_letter_code
_entity_poly.pdbx_strand_id
1 'polypeptide(L)'
;DEVVVVTDKGDFRFDALLYATGRKPNIEPLHLENTDIALTERGGIQVNKHLETSVPGVFAVGDVNGGLQFTYISLDDFRIVFNYLTGDGSYNLETRGAVPTALFLNPPLAQVGLTEDQARAAGGPVAVKELPVAGMPRGHVNGDLRGAFKAVVNPETKEILGVTLFGQESHEI
;
A
#
# COMPACT_ATOMS: atom_id res chain seq x y z
N ASP A 1 23.10 4.06 29.25
CA ASP A 1 23.76 3.18 28.27
C ASP A 1 23.85 3.94 26.95
N GLU A 2 24.99 3.84 26.28
CA GLU A 2 25.25 4.51 25.01
C GLU A 2 25.10 3.51 23.87
N VAL A 3 24.47 3.91 22.77
CA VAL A 3 24.34 3.11 21.55
C VAL A 3 25.39 3.56 20.54
N VAL A 4 26.21 2.63 20.06
CA VAL A 4 27.20 2.90 19.01
C VAL A 4 26.69 2.34 17.68
N VAL A 5 26.53 3.21 16.68
CA VAL A 5 26.16 2.83 15.32
C VAL A 5 27.42 2.84 14.46
N VAL A 6 27.85 1.67 14.00
CA VAL A 6 29.01 1.48 13.14
C VAL A 6 28.58 1.54 11.67
N THR A 7 29.20 2.43 10.91
CA THR A 7 28.91 2.60 9.46
C THR A 7 30.20 2.67 8.66
N ASP A 8 30.09 2.64 7.33
CA ASP A 8 31.19 2.88 6.39
C ASP A 8 31.77 4.31 6.46
N LYS A 9 31.03 5.24 7.10
CA LYS A 9 31.45 6.64 7.31
C LYS A 9 32.01 6.91 8.72
N GLY A 10 32.11 5.88 9.56
CA GLY A 10 32.62 5.96 10.93
C GLY A 10 31.60 5.51 11.97
N ASP A 11 32.03 5.61 13.23
CA ASP A 11 31.26 5.23 14.40
C ASP A 11 30.56 6.46 14.99
N PHE A 12 29.27 6.35 15.20
CA PHE A 12 28.44 7.41 15.77
C PHE A 12 27.85 6.93 17.10
N ARG A 13 27.80 7.83 18.10
CA ARG A 13 27.32 7.54 19.44
C ARG A 13 26.04 8.32 19.71
N PHE A 14 25.04 7.64 20.25
CA PHE A 14 23.71 8.19 20.53
C PHE A 14 23.13 7.66 21.84
N ASP A 15 22.17 8.38 22.42
CA ASP A 15 21.45 7.93 23.61
C ASP A 15 20.42 6.84 23.25
N ALA A 16 19.90 6.84 22.01
CA ALA A 16 18.92 5.88 21.54
C ALA A 16 19.01 5.64 20.03
N LEU A 17 18.59 4.47 19.58
CA LEU A 17 18.48 4.10 18.16
C LEU A 17 17.05 3.67 17.83
N LEU A 18 16.43 4.31 16.85
CA LEU A 18 15.20 3.84 16.24
C LEU A 18 15.51 3.02 14.98
N TYR A 19 15.22 1.73 15.02
CA TYR A 19 15.34 0.81 13.90
C TYR A 19 13.97 0.65 13.20
N ALA A 20 13.81 1.28 12.03
CA ALA A 20 12.56 1.34 11.27
C ALA A 20 12.78 1.00 9.78
N THR A 21 13.56 -0.03 9.48
CA THR A 21 14.04 -0.38 8.13
C THR A 21 13.12 -1.32 7.34
N GLY A 22 11.87 -1.49 7.78
CA GLY A 22 10.86 -2.29 7.10
C GLY A 22 10.50 -3.57 7.84
N ARG A 23 9.83 -4.46 7.11
CA ARG A 23 9.29 -5.73 7.62
C ARG A 23 9.63 -6.86 6.66
N LYS A 24 9.80 -8.06 7.18
CA LYS A 24 9.88 -9.30 6.41
C LYS A 24 8.74 -10.23 6.79
N PRO A 25 8.26 -11.07 5.86
CA PRO A 25 7.28 -12.11 6.19
C PRO A 25 7.81 -13.03 7.29
N ASN A 26 6.96 -13.33 8.27
CA ASN A 26 7.31 -14.25 9.37
C ASN A 26 6.98 -15.69 8.99
N ILE A 27 7.81 -16.29 8.17
CA ILE A 27 7.60 -17.64 7.61
C ILE A 27 8.48 -18.71 8.25
N GLU A 28 9.51 -18.34 9.02
CA GLU A 28 10.44 -19.32 9.63
C GLU A 28 9.70 -20.38 10.47
N PRO A 29 8.68 -20.05 11.29
CA PRO A 29 7.96 -21.05 12.08
C PRO A 29 7.09 -22.01 11.26
N LEU A 30 6.89 -21.73 9.96
CA LEU A 30 6.08 -22.56 9.08
C LEU A 30 6.86 -23.74 8.49
N HIS A 31 8.19 -23.75 8.63
CA HIS A 31 9.07 -24.81 8.11
C HIS A 31 8.79 -25.14 6.63
N LEU A 32 8.67 -24.09 5.80
CA LEU A 32 8.30 -24.22 4.38
C LEU A 32 9.35 -24.99 3.56
N GLU A 33 10.56 -25.12 4.06
CA GLU A 33 11.63 -25.98 3.50
C GLU A 33 11.23 -27.47 3.43
N ASN A 34 10.21 -27.89 4.17
CA ASN A 34 9.65 -29.23 4.12
C ASN A 34 8.46 -29.35 3.15
N THR A 35 8.21 -28.35 2.34
CA THR A 35 7.07 -28.26 1.42
C THR A 35 7.53 -27.81 0.03
N ASP A 36 6.67 -27.96 -0.97
CA ASP A 36 6.90 -27.44 -2.32
C ASP A 36 6.37 -25.99 -2.49
N ILE A 37 6.15 -25.26 -1.38
CA ILE A 37 5.68 -23.88 -1.42
C ILE A 37 6.81 -22.96 -1.88
N ALA A 38 6.59 -22.29 -3.01
CA ALA A 38 7.53 -21.33 -3.57
C ALA A 38 7.49 -19.99 -2.84
N LEU A 39 8.65 -19.36 -2.72
CA LEU A 39 8.80 -18.02 -2.15
C LEU A 39 9.13 -17.00 -3.25
N THR A 40 8.73 -15.76 -3.03
CA THR A 40 9.15 -14.62 -3.84
C THR A 40 10.60 -14.24 -3.52
N GLU A 41 11.25 -13.46 -4.39
CA GLU A 41 12.62 -12.93 -4.14
C GLU A 41 12.72 -12.12 -2.83
N ARG A 42 11.62 -11.56 -2.34
CA ARG A 42 11.54 -10.79 -1.10
C ARG A 42 11.16 -11.65 0.11
N GLY A 43 11.08 -12.97 -0.05
CA GLY A 43 10.78 -13.93 1.01
C GLY A 43 9.30 -14.06 1.38
N GLY A 44 8.37 -13.47 0.61
CA GLY A 44 6.93 -13.74 0.76
C GLY A 44 6.54 -15.07 0.13
N ILE A 45 5.44 -15.67 0.57
CA ILE A 45 4.87 -16.85 -0.08
C ILE A 45 4.32 -16.47 -1.44
N GLN A 46 4.81 -17.11 -2.50
CA GLN A 46 4.33 -16.87 -3.86
C GLN A 46 2.91 -17.40 -4.02
N VAL A 47 2.02 -16.58 -4.61
CA VAL A 47 0.62 -16.93 -4.85
C VAL A 47 0.19 -16.56 -6.26
N ASN A 48 -0.83 -17.25 -6.75
CA ASN A 48 -1.53 -16.90 -7.99
C ASN A 48 -2.60 -15.80 -7.72
N LYS A 49 -3.37 -15.44 -8.73
CA LYS A 49 -4.40 -14.40 -8.62
C LYS A 49 -5.53 -14.71 -7.62
N HIS A 50 -5.72 -15.95 -7.25
CA HIS A 50 -6.69 -16.40 -6.26
C HIS A 50 -6.08 -16.63 -4.87
N LEU A 51 -4.83 -16.18 -4.68
CA LEU A 51 -4.05 -16.33 -3.45
C LEU A 51 -3.69 -17.78 -3.11
N GLU A 52 -3.79 -18.70 -4.06
CA GLU A 52 -3.35 -20.08 -3.92
C GLU A 52 -1.82 -20.15 -4.17
N THR A 53 -1.14 -20.92 -3.34
CA THR A 53 0.31 -21.12 -3.43
C THR A 53 0.68 -22.06 -4.59
N SER A 54 1.96 -22.41 -4.73
CA SER A 54 2.41 -23.48 -5.65
C SER A 54 1.90 -24.88 -5.29
N VAL A 55 1.38 -25.06 -4.06
CA VAL A 55 0.76 -26.31 -3.61
C VAL A 55 -0.75 -26.18 -3.69
N PRO A 56 -1.44 -27.00 -4.50
CA PRO A 56 -2.89 -26.93 -4.67
C PRO A 56 -3.66 -27.07 -3.35
N GLY A 57 -4.67 -26.22 -3.15
CA GLY A 57 -5.50 -26.19 -1.94
C GLY A 57 -4.85 -25.48 -0.74
N VAL A 58 -3.65 -24.93 -0.91
CA VAL A 58 -2.96 -24.14 0.13
C VAL A 58 -2.94 -22.66 -0.29
N PHE A 59 -3.45 -21.80 0.58
CA PHE A 59 -3.59 -20.38 0.33
C PHE A 59 -2.71 -19.55 1.29
N ALA A 60 -2.19 -18.40 0.82
CA ALA A 60 -1.46 -17.46 1.64
C ALA A 60 -2.06 -16.05 1.49
N VAL A 61 -2.61 -15.53 2.59
CA VAL A 61 -3.35 -14.26 2.63
C VAL A 61 -2.69 -13.26 3.57
N GLY A 62 -2.86 -11.96 3.29
CA GLY A 62 -2.29 -10.89 4.08
C GLY A 62 -0.78 -10.76 3.92
N ASP A 63 -0.13 -10.20 4.93
CA ASP A 63 1.29 -9.80 4.90
C ASP A 63 2.26 -10.91 4.48
N VAL A 64 1.90 -12.16 4.73
CA VAL A 64 2.76 -13.34 4.49
C VAL A 64 3.04 -13.58 3.00
N ASN A 65 2.16 -13.16 2.10
CA ASN A 65 2.37 -13.28 0.65
C ASN A 65 3.28 -12.17 0.08
N GLY A 66 3.70 -11.21 0.91
CA GLY A 66 4.59 -10.12 0.51
C GLY A 66 3.94 -9.02 -0.33
N GLY A 67 2.61 -9.01 -0.44
CA GLY A 67 1.82 -7.96 -1.09
C GLY A 67 1.64 -6.71 -0.22
N LEU A 68 0.50 -6.03 -0.38
CA LEU A 68 0.17 -4.84 0.40
C LEU A 68 -0.09 -5.20 1.87
N GLN A 69 0.64 -4.56 2.78
CA GLN A 69 0.65 -4.88 4.22
C GLN A 69 -0.32 -4.00 5.01
N PHE A 70 -1.63 -4.22 4.80
CA PHE A 70 -2.69 -3.51 5.49
C PHE A 70 -3.74 -4.50 6.02
N THR A 71 -4.32 -4.22 7.18
CA THR A 71 -5.34 -5.10 7.79
C THR A 71 -6.57 -5.29 6.91
N TYR A 72 -7.01 -4.24 6.22
CA TYR A 72 -8.14 -4.34 5.30
C TYR A 72 -7.80 -5.14 4.03
N ILE A 73 -6.53 -5.22 3.63
CA ILE A 73 -6.08 -6.10 2.54
C ILE A 73 -6.14 -7.56 2.97
N SER A 74 -5.75 -7.88 4.21
CA SER A 74 -5.91 -9.25 4.74
C SER A 74 -7.39 -9.68 4.73
N LEU A 75 -8.31 -8.76 5.06
CA LEU A 75 -9.75 -9.03 4.98
C LEU A 75 -10.23 -9.18 3.53
N ASP A 76 -9.69 -8.41 2.61
CA ASP A 76 -10.04 -8.50 1.20
C ASP A 76 -9.46 -9.77 0.55
N ASP A 77 -8.27 -10.18 0.92
CA ASP A 77 -7.68 -11.46 0.55
C ASP A 77 -8.58 -12.64 0.97
N PHE A 78 -9.15 -12.58 2.18
CA PHE A 78 -10.18 -13.54 2.60
C PHE A 78 -11.36 -13.58 1.62
N ARG A 79 -11.86 -12.42 1.16
CA ARG A 79 -12.97 -12.36 0.20
C ARG A 79 -12.63 -13.00 -1.14
N ILE A 80 -11.38 -12.84 -1.60
CA ILE A 80 -10.88 -13.49 -2.82
C ILE A 80 -10.91 -15.01 -2.66
N VAL A 81 -10.31 -15.53 -1.58
CA VAL A 81 -10.28 -16.97 -1.32
C VAL A 81 -11.70 -17.52 -1.13
N PHE A 82 -12.55 -16.80 -0.38
CA PHE A 82 -13.93 -17.20 -0.18
C PHE A 82 -14.72 -17.27 -1.49
N ASN A 83 -14.61 -16.25 -2.36
CA ASN A 83 -15.25 -16.26 -3.68
C ASN A 83 -14.72 -17.39 -4.57
N TYR A 84 -13.41 -17.67 -4.51
CA TYR A 84 -12.79 -18.75 -5.27
C TYR A 84 -13.30 -20.14 -4.85
N LEU A 85 -13.45 -20.37 -3.53
CA LEU A 85 -13.86 -21.68 -2.99
C LEU A 85 -15.37 -21.92 -3.04
N THR A 86 -16.19 -20.87 -2.96
CA THR A 86 -17.64 -21.02 -2.81
C THR A 86 -18.45 -20.34 -3.93
N GLY A 87 -17.82 -19.52 -4.74
CA GLY A 87 -18.44 -18.75 -5.82
C GLY A 87 -17.92 -19.15 -7.19
N ASP A 88 -17.78 -18.15 -8.06
CA ASP A 88 -17.35 -18.30 -9.46
C ASP A 88 -15.85 -17.96 -9.70
N GLY A 89 -15.12 -17.53 -8.68
CA GLY A 89 -13.73 -17.09 -8.78
C GLY A 89 -13.52 -15.79 -9.56
N SER A 90 -14.57 -15.05 -9.86
CA SER A 90 -14.48 -13.78 -10.62
C SER A 90 -13.79 -12.68 -9.83
N TYR A 91 -13.90 -12.69 -8.49
CA TYR A 91 -13.20 -11.77 -7.63
C TYR A 91 -11.80 -12.30 -7.29
N ASN A 92 -10.77 -11.59 -7.72
CA ASN A 92 -9.36 -12.00 -7.58
C ASN A 92 -8.43 -10.77 -7.55
N LEU A 93 -7.12 -10.98 -7.43
CA LEU A 93 -6.14 -9.89 -7.35
C LEU A 93 -6.16 -8.94 -8.57
N GLU A 94 -6.52 -9.44 -9.76
CA GLU A 94 -6.60 -8.64 -10.99
C GLU A 94 -7.87 -7.80 -11.05
N THR A 95 -8.93 -8.24 -10.39
CA THR A 95 -10.25 -7.57 -10.37
C THR A 95 -10.53 -6.79 -9.08
N ARG A 96 -9.61 -6.80 -8.12
CA ARG A 96 -9.70 -6.09 -6.82
C ARG A 96 -9.82 -4.59 -7.02
N GLY A 97 -9.82 -3.89 -7.92
CA GLY A 97 -9.93 -2.43 -8.01
C GLY A 97 -8.81 -1.66 -7.30
N ALA A 98 -8.96 -0.36 -7.25
CA ALA A 98 -7.98 0.53 -6.62
C ALA A 98 -8.00 0.41 -5.10
N VAL A 99 -6.82 0.28 -4.51
CA VAL A 99 -6.64 0.15 -3.06
C VAL A 99 -6.31 1.52 -2.46
N PRO A 100 -7.14 2.07 -1.56
CA PRO A 100 -6.79 3.29 -0.85
C PRO A 100 -5.67 3.02 0.16
N THR A 101 -4.78 3.98 0.32
CA THR A 101 -3.68 3.93 1.29
C THR A 101 -3.61 5.21 2.09
N ALA A 102 -3.20 5.12 3.36
CA ALA A 102 -2.96 6.28 4.19
C ALA A 102 -1.65 6.16 4.97
N LEU A 103 -0.90 7.24 5.00
CA LEU A 103 0.23 7.45 5.89
C LEU A 103 -0.21 8.44 6.98
N PHE A 104 -0.16 8.01 8.23
CA PHE A 104 -0.56 8.79 9.40
C PHE A 104 0.52 9.78 9.84
N LEU A 105 0.92 10.64 8.90
CA LEU A 105 1.80 11.77 9.13
C LEU A 105 1.03 12.92 9.82
N ASN A 106 1.67 14.04 10.05
CA ASN A 106 1.03 15.26 10.54
C ASN A 106 1.33 16.45 9.59
N PRO A 107 0.41 16.82 8.70
CA PRO A 107 -0.90 16.19 8.43
C PRO A 107 -0.77 14.83 7.71
N PRO A 108 -1.83 14.00 7.71
CA PRO A 108 -1.83 12.72 7.02
C PRO A 108 -1.84 12.85 5.50
N LEU A 109 -1.31 11.81 4.83
CA LEU A 109 -1.31 11.66 3.38
C LEU A 109 -2.15 10.44 3.01
N ALA A 110 -3.18 10.63 2.22
CA ALA A 110 -4.01 9.57 1.67
C ALA A 110 -3.91 9.53 0.15
N GLN A 111 -4.02 8.33 -0.42
CA GLN A 111 -3.96 8.13 -1.86
C GLN A 111 -4.83 6.95 -2.28
N VAL A 112 -5.47 7.08 -3.46
CA VAL A 112 -6.16 5.98 -4.15
C VAL A 112 -5.96 6.13 -5.65
N GLY A 113 -5.84 5.00 -6.35
CA GLY A 113 -5.60 4.97 -7.80
C GLY A 113 -4.17 5.36 -8.18
N LEU A 114 -4.01 5.88 -9.39
CA LEU A 114 -2.71 6.19 -9.99
C LEU A 114 -2.15 7.52 -9.51
N THR A 115 -0.85 7.58 -9.28
CA THR A 115 -0.13 8.87 -9.22
C THR A 115 -0.08 9.50 -10.62
N GLU A 116 0.25 10.79 -10.69
CA GLU A 116 0.44 11.48 -11.97
C GLU A 116 1.46 10.77 -12.86
N ASP A 117 2.61 10.38 -12.30
CA ASP A 117 3.67 9.70 -13.05
C ASP A 117 3.21 8.32 -13.56
N GLN A 118 2.49 7.56 -12.74
CA GLN A 118 1.91 6.27 -13.13
C GLN A 118 0.87 6.43 -14.24
N ALA A 119 -0.02 7.41 -14.12
CA ALA A 119 -1.03 7.69 -15.15
C ALA A 119 -0.40 8.10 -16.48
N ARG A 120 0.64 8.94 -16.45
CA ARG A 120 1.38 9.33 -17.65
C ARG A 120 2.15 8.17 -18.26
N ALA A 121 2.75 7.30 -17.44
CA ALA A 121 3.47 6.11 -17.90
C ALA A 121 2.53 5.04 -18.50
N ALA A 122 1.28 4.96 -18.04
CA ALA A 122 0.27 4.06 -18.61
C ALA A 122 -0.16 4.44 -20.04
N GLY A 123 0.14 5.65 -20.45
CA GLY A 123 -0.25 6.20 -21.76
C GLY A 123 -1.72 6.61 -21.80
N GLY A 124 -2.03 7.61 -22.62
CA GLY A 124 -3.37 8.17 -22.73
C GLY A 124 -3.44 9.61 -22.23
N PRO A 125 -4.59 10.27 -22.43
CA PRO A 125 -4.77 11.66 -22.04
C PRO A 125 -4.88 11.79 -20.51
N VAL A 126 -4.03 12.63 -19.91
CA VAL A 126 -3.98 12.90 -18.48
C VAL A 126 -4.10 14.38 -18.21
N ALA A 127 -5.07 14.78 -17.41
CA ALA A 127 -5.17 16.11 -16.83
C ALA A 127 -5.00 16.02 -15.31
N VAL A 128 -4.30 17.00 -14.74
CA VAL A 128 -4.02 17.07 -13.31
C VAL A 128 -4.53 18.40 -12.77
N LYS A 129 -5.20 18.34 -11.64
CA LYS A 129 -5.60 19.51 -10.87
C LYS A 129 -5.10 19.37 -9.44
N GLU A 130 -4.54 20.46 -8.95
CA GLU A 130 -4.10 20.58 -7.56
C GLU A 130 -4.78 21.76 -6.90
N LEU A 131 -5.25 21.58 -5.68
CA LEU A 131 -5.85 22.60 -4.84
C LEU A 131 -5.10 22.65 -3.51
N PRO A 132 -4.35 23.71 -3.23
CA PRO A 132 -3.74 23.92 -1.92
C PRO A 132 -4.79 23.99 -0.81
N VAL A 133 -4.52 23.41 0.36
CA VAL A 133 -5.42 23.46 1.54
C VAL A 133 -5.68 24.92 1.96
N ALA A 134 -4.72 25.82 1.75
CA ALA A 134 -4.88 27.26 1.97
C ALA A 134 -5.99 27.89 1.12
N GLY A 135 -6.39 27.26 0.01
CA GLY A 135 -7.53 27.68 -0.81
C GLY A 135 -8.87 27.07 -0.39
N MET A 136 -8.88 26.24 0.65
CA MET A 136 -10.08 25.53 1.12
C MET A 136 -10.65 26.17 2.39
N PRO A 137 -11.96 26.48 2.45
CA PRO A 137 -12.58 27.05 3.66
C PRO A 137 -12.34 26.22 4.92
N ARG A 138 -12.34 24.89 4.80
CA ARG A 138 -12.14 23.98 5.93
C ARG A 138 -10.76 24.12 6.57
N GLY A 139 -9.71 24.37 5.78
CA GLY A 139 -8.35 24.61 6.29
C GLY A 139 -8.31 25.84 7.21
N HIS A 140 -9.01 26.90 6.85
CA HIS A 140 -9.10 28.12 7.65
C HIS A 140 -9.91 27.89 8.95
N VAL A 141 -11.00 27.14 8.88
CA VAL A 141 -11.81 26.77 10.08
C VAL A 141 -10.98 25.95 11.06
N ASN A 142 -10.19 24.99 10.56
CA ASN A 142 -9.36 24.13 11.39
C ASN A 142 -8.06 24.80 11.85
N GLY A 143 -7.68 25.95 11.27
CA GLY A 143 -6.42 26.63 11.56
C GLY A 143 -5.18 25.90 11.05
N ASP A 144 -5.34 24.97 10.11
CA ASP A 144 -4.23 24.25 9.47
C ASP A 144 -4.33 24.35 7.95
N LEU A 145 -3.41 25.10 7.36
CA LEU A 145 -3.36 25.39 5.93
C LEU A 145 -2.32 24.55 5.18
N ARG A 146 -1.70 23.58 5.85
CA ARG A 146 -0.66 22.72 5.26
C ARG A 146 -1.27 21.69 4.35
N GLY A 147 -0.64 21.52 3.17
CA GLY A 147 -0.95 20.46 2.22
C GLY A 147 -1.65 20.91 0.95
N ALA A 148 -2.02 19.90 0.16
CA ALA A 148 -2.71 20.07 -1.11
C ALA A 148 -3.49 18.81 -1.46
N PHE A 149 -4.56 18.95 -2.21
CA PHE A 149 -5.34 17.85 -2.79
C PHE A 149 -5.09 17.83 -4.30
N LYS A 150 -4.70 16.66 -4.81
CA LYS A 150 -4.41 16.46 -6.24
C LYS A 150 -5.34 15.40 -6.81
N ALA A 151 -5.95 15.71 -7.95
CA ALA A 151 -6.72 14.76 -8.75
C ALA A 151 -6.05 14.56 -10.11
N VAL A 152 -5.98 13.30 -10.53
CA VAL A 152 -5.51 12.85 -11.84
C VAL A 152 -6.71 12.27 -12.58
N VAL A 153 -7.05 12.83 -13.74
CA VAL A 153 -8.26 12.47 -14.48
C VAL A 153 -7.96 12.26 -15.95
N ASN A 154 -8.74 11.42 -16.61
CA ASN A 154 -8.80 11.37 -18.05
C ASN A 154 -9.70 12.51 -18.54
N PRO A 155 -9.19 13.51 -19.29
CA PRO A 155 -9.98 14.68 -19.70
C PRO A 155 -11.06 14.36 -20.74
N GLU A 156 -10.95 13.24 -21.45
CA GLU A 156 -11.90 12.80 -22.47
C GLU A 156 -13.05 12.02 -21.86
N THR A 157 -12.75 10.96 -21.09
CA THR A 157 -13.75 10.10 -20.48
C THR A 157 -14.33 10.65 -19.17
N LYS A 158 -13.65 11.64 -18.56
CA LYS A 158 -13.94 12.19 -17.22
C LYS A 158 -13.72 11.20 -16.07
N GLU A 159 -13.09 10.08 -16.34
CA GLU A 159 -12.71 9.10 -15.31
C GLU A 159 -11.66 9.66 -14.36
N ILE A 160 -11.86 9.46 -13.07
CA ILE A 160 -10.86 9.78 -12.04
C ILE A 160 -9.86 8.61 -12.00
N LEU A 161 -8.63 8.86 -12.46
CA LEU A 161 -7.56 7.87 -12.48
C LEU A 161 -6.88 7.71 -11.12
N GLY A 162 -6.83 8.79 -10.34
CA GLY A 162 -6.27 8.77 -9.01
C GLY A 162 -6.43 10.07 -8.25
N VAL A 163 -6.37 9.97 -6.93
CA VAL A 163 -6.46 11.10 -6.01
C VAL A 163 -5.40 10.96 -4.93
N THR A 164 -4.72 12.08 -4.64
CA THR A 164 -3.76 12.20 -3.54
C THR A 164 -4.18 13.38 -2.66
N LEU A 165 -4.39 13.13 -1.38
CA LEU A 165 -4.86 14.10 -0.41
C LEU A 165 -3.79 14.24 0.69
N PHE A 166 -3.18 15.40 0.78
CA PHE A 166 -2.26 15.73 1.87
C PHE A 166 -2.85 16.89 2.65
N GLY A 167 -3.30 16.66 3.86
CA GLY A 167 -3.97 17.66 4.67
C GLY A 167 -4.63 17.03 5.90
N GLN A 168 -5.15 17.86 6.78
CA GLN A 168 -5.82 17.41 7.99
C GLN A 168 -6.98 16.45 7.65
N GLU A 169 -7.06 15.34 8.36
CA GLU A 169 -8.09 14.29 8.23
C GLU A 169 -8.19 13.66 6.82
N SER A 170 -7.17 13.79 5.97
CA SER A 170 -7.19 13.21 4.61
C SER A 170 -7.43 11.70 4.57
N HIS A 171 -7.12 10.99 5.65
CA HIS A 171 -7.31 9.54 5.77
C HIS A 171 -8.77 9.13 5.99
N GLU A 172 -9.67 10.08 6.26
CA GLU A 172 -11.11 9.86 6.43
C GLU A 172 -11.94 10.22 5.17
N ILE A 173 -11.30 10.75 4.10
CA ILE A 173 -11.92 11.12 2.84
C ILE A 173 -11.76 9.98 1.83
#